data_4b61b4b7be1cfa6261993c9000e47cd8
#
_entry.id   4b61b4b7be1cfa6261993c9000e47cd8
#
_cell.length_a   1.000
_cell.length_b   1.000
_cell.length_c   1.000
_cell.angle_alpha   90.00
_cell.angle_beta   90.00
_cell.angle_gamma   90.00
#
_symmetry.space_group_name_H-M   'P 1'
#
loop_
_entity.id
_entity.type
_entity.pdbx_description
1 polymer ?
#
loop_
_entity_poly.entity_id
_entity_poly.type
_entity_poly.pdbx_seq_one_letter_code
_entity_poly.pdbx_strand_id
1 'polypeptide(L)'
;MGTQKIYAGASLRETRGRAGLTQRAFADRLGVSLPYLSQMENNHRPVSAGVLLRLASEFSVDLGAMAVGDADRMVLDMAEALADPLFDAAPPRADLRLAATNAPALARAFLDLYRAHREGQERLAAMDEALGAGAQNATSSPWEEVRDFFHYCDNYIDAVDRAAENFARRQPGAAPLDSAIAALAECGIEVATAELGSGPVYLRDGKRITLNATAAPATQAFQLLHLLALETRGDLLEATLELARFRSASARNIARLGLANYFAGAAMMPYARFLDAARAERHDLERLAHLFHASLEQVAHRLSTMQRGGNRGVPFFFVRVDQAGTITKRHSATRMQFARFGGACPLWNVHQAFETPGRFLRQLAETPDGKRYLLLARDVSKPGGAFGAPVRRFAIGLGCEISHA
;
A
#
# COMPACT_ATOMS: atom_id res chain seq x y z
N MET A 1 9.84 11.43 -37.31
CA MET A 1 9.84 10.15 -36.63
C MET A 1 11.30 9.70 -36.46
N GLY A 2 11.88 9.81 -35.27
CA GLY A 2 13.26 9.41 -35.00
C GLY A 2 13.37 7.90 -35.02
N THR A 3 14.28 7.36 -35.82
CA THR A 3 14.57 5.93 -35.91
C THR A 3 15.10 5.46 -34.55
N GLN A 4 14.32 4.71 -33.81
CA GLN A 4 14.70 4.14 -32.51
C GLN A 4 15.88 3.19 -32.71
N LYS A 5 17.01 3.47 -32.06
CA LYS A 5 18.23 2.65 -32.14
C LYS A 5 18.07 1.42 -31.26
N ILE A 6 18.17 0.23 -31.83
CA ILE A 6 18.03 -1.06 -31.12
C ILE A 6 19.42 -1.55 -30.72
N TYR A 7 19.63 -1.75 -29.40
CA TYR A 7 20.82 -2.33 -28.81
C TYR A 7 20.46 -3.72 -28.29
N ALA A 8 20.92 -4.79 -28.97
CA ALA A 8 20.55 -6.16 -28.68
C ALA A 8 21.80 -7.10 -28.55
N GLY A 9 22.88 -6.57 -28.00
CA GLY A 9 24.16 -7.29 -27.95
C GLY A 9 24.10 -8.57 -27.12
N ALA A 10 23.32 -8.61 -26.04
CA ALA A 10 23.11 -9.81 -25.23
C ALA A 10 22.40 -10.90 -26.05
N SER A 11 21.36 -10.57 -26.79
CA SER A 11 20.61 -11.51 -27.64
C SER A 11 21.46 -12.02 -28.81
N LEU A 12 22.34 -11.17 -29.37
CA LEU A 12 23.30 -11.61 -30.38
C LEU A 12 24.26 -12.66 -29.83
N ARG A 13 24.85 -12.43 -28.65
CA ARG A 13 25.74 -13.38 -27.98
C ARG A 13 25.04 -14.70 -27.64
N GLU A 14 23.82 -14.61 -27.13
CA GLU A 14 23.03 -15.79 -26.78
C GLU A 14 22.68 -16.62 -28.03
N THR A 15 22.26 -15.98 -29.13
CA THR A 15 21.96 -16.63 -30.39
C THR A 15 23.20 -17.31 -30.95
N ARG A 16 24.35 -16.63 -30.91
CA ARG A 16 25.64 -17.21 -31.33
C ARG A 16 26.02 -18.41 -30.47
N GLY A 17 25.88 -18.31 -29.14
CA GLY A 17 26.14 -19.38 -28.19
C GLY A 17 25.26 -20.62 -28.43
N ARG A 18 23.95 -20.41 -28.62
CA ARG A 18 23.00 -21.48 -28.98
C ARG A 18 23.34 -22.15 -30.31
N ALA A 19 23.81 -21.41 -31.27
CA ALA A 19 24.23 -21.95 -32.58
C ALA A 19 25.60 -22.59 -32.54
N GLY A 20 26.36 -22.55 -31.44
CA GLY A 20 27.69 -23.10 -31.32
C GLY A 20 28.75 -22.43 -32.21
N LEU A 21 28.52 -21.16 -32.60
CA LEU A 21 29.34 -20.46 -33.58
C LEU A 21 30.42 -19.59 -32.94
N THR A 22 31.60 -19.53 -33.57
CA THR A 22 32.59 -18.50 -33.24
C THR A 22 32.10 -17.13 -33.71
N GLN A 23 32.63 -16.03 -33.10
CA GLN A 23 32.30 -14.68 -33.53
C GLN A 23 32.51 -14.46 -35.02
N ARG A 24 33.59 -15.04 -35.60
CA ARG A 24 33.91 -14.91 -37.03
C ARG A 24 32.88 -15.61 -37.91
N ALA A 25 32.54 -16.88 -37.58
CA ALA A 25 31.52 -17.60 -38.32
C ALA A 25 30.13 -17.00 -38.22
N PHE A 26 29.80 -16.39 -37.08
CA PHE A 26 28.53 -15.69 -36.88
C PHE A 26 28.49 -14.36 -37.64
N ALA A 27 29.61 -13.59 -37.68
CA ALA A 27 29.72 -12.38 -38.48
C ALA A 27 29.55 -12.65 -39.97
N ASP A 28 30.21 -13.73 -40.46
CA ASP A 28 30.13 -14.14 -41.87
C ASP A 28 28.67 -14.50 -42.26
N ARG A 29 27.95 -15.23 -41.40
CA ARG A 29 26.52 -15.57 -41.63
C ARG A 29 25.64 -14.35 -41.61
N LEU A 30 25.88 -13.40 -40.71
CA LEU A 30 25.13 -12.15 -40.66
C LEU A 30 25.55 -11.19 -41.75
N GLY A 31 26.61 -11.47 -42.53
CA GLY A 31 27.12 -10.60 -43.60
C GLY A 31 27.66 -9.27 -43.07
N VAL A 32 28.34 -9.32 -41.96
CA VAL A 32 28.97 -8.16 -41.29
C VAL A 32 30.43 -8.42 -40.98
N SER A 33 31.24 -7.38 -40.81
CA SER A 33 32.62 -7.55 -40.38
C SER A 33 32.72 -7.97 -38.92
N LEU A 34 33.76 -8.75 -38.58
CA LEU A 34 34.01 -9.15 -37.20
C LEU A 34 34.09 -7.98 -36.21
N PRO A 35 34.78 -6.85 -36.50
CA PRO A 35 34.75 -5.69 -35.60
C PRO A 35 33.34 -5.09 -35.42
N TYR A 36 32.54 -5.09 -36.50
CA TYR A 36 31.17 -4.56 -36.44
C TYR A 36 30.26 -5.45 -35.57
N LEU A 37 30.38 -6.78 -35.69
CA LEU A 37 29.70 -7.73 -34.82
C LEU A 37 30.11 -7.52 -33.33
N SER A 38 31.42 -7.42 -33.08
CA SER A 38 31.94 -7.20 -31.73
C SER A 38 31.39 -5.92 -31.08
N GLN A 39 31.31 -4.82 -31.85
CA GLN A 39 30.71 -3.58 -31.38
C GLN A 39 29.21 -3.73 -31.07
N MET A 40 28.46 -4.48 -31.89
CA MET A 40 27.05 -4.75 -31.63
C MET A 40 26.84 -5.67 -30.41
N GLU A 41 27.63 -6.76 -30.30
CA GLU A 41 27.58 -7.66 -29.13
C GLU A 41 27.89 -6.96 -27.81
N ASN A 42 28.72 -5.92 -27.83
CA ASN A 42 29.08 -5.13 -26.65
C ASN A 42 28.21 -3.88 -26.47
N ASN A 43 27.12 -3.75 -27.24
CA ASN A 43 26.20 -2.61 -27.21
C ASN A 43 26.89 -1.25 -27.48
N HIS A 44 28.09 -1.24 -28.11
CA HIS A 44 28.75 -0.01 -28.55
C HIS A 44 28.13 0.52 -29.86
N ARG A 45 27.34 -0.33 -30.54
CA ARG A 45 26.68 0.04 -31.79
C ARG A 45 25.28 -0.59 -31.90
N PRO A 46 24.26 0.14 -32.39
CA PRO A 46 22.94 -0.41 -32.56
C PRO A 46 22.92 -1.48 -33.68
N VAL A 47 22.04 -2.46 -33.55
CA VAL A 47 21.81 -3.48 -34.57
C VAL A 47 21.00 -2.86 -35.70
N SER A 48 21.49 -3.01 -36.93
CA SER A 48 20.77 -2.49 -38.12
C SER A 48 19.59 -3.40 -38.50
N ALA A 49 18.59 -2.84 -39.18
CA ALA A 49 17.43 -3.61 -39.63
C ALA A 49 17.82 -4.80 -40.54
N GLY A 50 18.85 -4.64 -41.36
CA GLY A 50 19.35 -5.73 -42.20
C GLY A 50 19.94 -6.92 -41.40
N VAL A 51 20.60 -6.65 -40.27
CA VAL A 51 21.11 -7.67 -39.35
C VAL A 51 19.95 -8.33 -38.60
N LEU A 52 18.94 -7.57 -38.18
CA LEU A 52 17.74 -8.13 -37.52
C LEU A 52 17.00 -9.08 -38.47
N LEU A 53 16.80 -8.72 -39.72
CA LEU A 53 16.15 -9.59 -40.72
C LEU A 53 16.93 -10.88 -40.95
N ARG A 54 18.27 -10.82 -41.04
CA ARG A 54 19.10 -12.01 -41.17
C ARG A 54 19.08 -12.89 -39.91
N LEU A 55 19.05 -12.30 -38.72
CA LEU A 55 18.87 -13.06 -37.48
C LEU A 55 17.56 -13.85 -37.46
N ALA A 56 16.47 -13.21 -37.89
CA ALA A 56 15.16 -13.86 -37.98
C ALA A 56 15.19 -15.03 -39.03
N SER A 57 15.75 -14.79 -40.21
CA SER A 57 15.75 -15.76 -41.29
C SER A 57 16.74 -16.92 -41.09
N GLU A 58 17.95 -16.64 -40.59
CA GLU A 58 19.03 -17.64 -40.46
C GLU A 58 18.99 -18.43 -39.16
N PHE A 59 18.51 -17.80 -38.10
CA PHE A 59 18.54 -18.36 -36.73
C PHE A 59 17.15 -18.49 -36.09
N SER A 60 16.07 -18.25 -36.84
CA SER A 60 14.68 -18.35 -36.37
C SER A 60 14.44 -17.57 -35.09
N VAL A 61 15.08 -16.40 -34.96
CA VAL A 61 14.93 -15.52 -33.78
C VAL A 61 13.65 -14.72 -33.91
N ASP A 62 12.82 -14.77 -32.87
CA ASP A 62 11.63 -13.89 -32.78
C ASP A 62 12.05 -12.45 -32.54
N LEU A 63 11.86 -11.61 -33.55
CA LEU A 63 12.15 -10.17 -33.46
C LEU A 63 11.25 -9.45 -32.47
N GLY A 64 10.06 -9.98 -32.17
CA GLY A 64 9.17 -9.46 -31.15
C GLY A 64 9.75 -9.59 -29.74
N ALA A 65 10.47 -10.69 -29.48
CA ALA A 65 11.17 -10.91 -28.23
C ALA A 65 12.44 -10.03 -28.07
N MET A 66 12.95 -9.44 -29.14
CA MET A 66 14.07 -8.50 -29.14
C MET A 66 13.62 -7.03 -29.03
N ALA A 67 12.32 -6.78 -29.00
CA ALA A 67 11.77 -5.44 -28.99
C ALA A 67 12.03 -4.72 -27.64
N VAL A 68 12.24 -3.43 -27.74
CA VAL A 68 12.62 -2.46 -26.70
C VAL A 68 11.71 -2.48 -25.45
N GLY A 69 10.55 -3.15 -25.50
CA GLY A 69 9.63 -3.27 -24.37
C GLY A 69 10.10 -4.16 -23.20
N ASP A 70 10.94 -5.15 -23.46
CA ASP A 70 11.34 -6.13 -22.42
C ASP A 70 12.36 -5.53 -21.43
N ALA A 71 13.30 -4.73 -21.91
CA ALA A 71 14.28 -4.06 -21.03
C ALA A 71 13.63 -2.99 -20.15
N ASP A 72 12.71 -2.18 -20.69
CA ASP A 72 12.00 -1.16 -19.93
C ASP A 72 11.07 -1.79 -18.87
N ARG A 73 10.40 -2.90 -19.21
CA ARG A 73 9.59 -3.68 -18.25
C ARG A 73 10.47 -4.27 -17.15
N MET A 74 11.60 -4.85 -17.50
CA MET A 74 12.56 -5.41 -16.54
C MET A 74 13.11 -4.35 -15.58
N VAL A 75 13.34 -3.11 -16.07
CA VAL A 75 13.74 -1.96 -15.22
C VAL A 75 12.65 -1.63 -14.21
N LEU A 76 11.38 -1.65 -14.63
CA LEU A 76 10.25 -1.39 -13.73
C LEU A 76 10.13 -2.51 -12.68
N ASP A 77 10.18 -3.77 -13.10
CA ASP A 77 10.09 -4.92 -12.21
C ASP A 77 11.25 -4.94 -11.18
N MET A 78 12.49 -4.61 -11.61
CA MET A 78 13.63 -4.48 -10.70
C MET A 78 13.48 -3.29 -9.74
N ALA A 79 12.96 -2.15 -10.22
CA ALA A 79 12.74 -0.99 -9.36
C ALA A 79 11.68 -1.27 -8.30
N GLU A 80 10.62 -2.03 -8.65
CA GLU A 80 9.60 -2.50 -7.72
C GLU A 80 10.18 -3.46 -6.68
N ALA A 81 10.95 -4.45 -7.13
CA ALA A 81 11.61 -5.40 -6.23
C ALA A 81 12.57 -4.70 -5.24
N LEU A 82 13.34 -3.73 -5.71
CA LEU A 82 14.29 -2.97 -4.90
C LEU A 82 13.66 -1.88 -4.01
N ALA A 83 12.36 -1.63 -4.16
CA ALA A 83 11.58 -0.81 -3.22
C ALA A 83 11.16 -1.59 -1.95
N ASP A 84 11.41 -2.91 -1.90
CA ASP A 84 11.17 -3.73 -0.72
C ASP A 84 12.08 -3.28 0.43
N PRO A 85 11.58 -3.20 1.69
CA PRO A 85 12.38 -2.88 2.87
C PRO A 85 13.58 -3.81 3.14
N LEU A 86 13.68 -4.94 2.42
CA LEU A 86 14.85 -5.81 2.44
C LEU A 86 16.12 -5.09 1.95
N PHE A 87 15.99 -4.05 1.15
CA PHE A 87 17.10 -3.30 0.56
C PHE A 87 17.23 -1.92 1.23
N ASP A 88 18.43 -1.62 1.73
CA ASP A 88 18.71 -0.33 2.41
C ASP A 88 18.62 0.87 1.45
N ALA A 89 18.92 0.67 0.18
CA ALA A 89 18.84 1.71 -0.86
C ALA A 89 18.59 1.10 -2.24
N ALA A 90 17.71 1.73 -3.02
CA ALA A 90 17.49 1.35 -4.41
C ALA A 90 18.54 2.03 -5.32
N PRO A 91 19.20 1.28 -6.23
CA PRO A 91 20.11 1.86 -7.23
C PRO A 91 19.38 2.87 -8.14
N PRO A 92 20.11 3.84 -8.72
CA PRO A 92 19.55 4.77 -9.70
C PRO A 92 18.95 4.01 -10.90
N ARG A 93 17.87 4.55 -11.48
CA ARG A 93 17.22 3.93 -12.66
C ARG A 93 18.17 3.75 -13.85
N ALA A 94 19.21 4.57 -13.96
CA ALA A 94 20.24 4.44 -14.99
C ALA A 94 21.00 3.11 -14.86
N ASP A 95 21.35 2.71 -13.65
CA ASP A 95 22.07 1.47 -13.36
C ASP A 95 21.18 0.24 -13.60
N LEU A 96 19.89 0.34 -13.24
CA LEU A 96 18.91 -0.73 -13.55
C LEU A 96 18.76 -0.91 -15.06
N ARG A 97 18.76 0.18 -15.83
CA ARG A 97 18.71 0.12 -17.29
C ARG A 97 19.98 -0.50 -17.87
N LEU A 98 21.15 -0.17 -17.33
CA LEU A 98 22.41 -0.83 -17.73
C LEU A 98 22.38 -2.34 -17.43
N ALA A 99 21.90 -2.74 -16.26
CA ALA A 99 21.74 -4.15 -15.89
C ALA A 99 20.78 -4.88 -16.84
N ALA A 100 19.59 -4.31 -17.08
CA ALA A 100 18.60 -4.88 -18.00
C ALA A 100 19.11 -5.00 -19.44
N THR A 101 19.93 -4.06 -19.91
CA THR A 101 20.42 -4.03 -21.30
C THR A 101 21.68 -4.87 -21.48
N ASN A 102 22.63 -4.83 -20.55
CA ASN A 102 23.94 -5.45 -20.69
C ASN A 102 24.03 -6.86 -20.06
N ALA A 103 23.20 -7.14 -19.07
CA ALA A 103 23.16 -8.40 -18.34
C ALA A 103 21.72 -8.89 -18.09
N PRO A 104 20.87 -9.05 -19.12
CA PRO A 104 19.46 -9.39 -18.95
C PRO A 104 19.25 -10.74 -18.25
N ALA A 105 20.17 -11.68 -18.42
CA ALA A 105 20.11 -12.97 -17.71
C ALA A 105 20.31 -12.79 -16.20
N LEU A 106 21.21 -11.91 -15.77
CA LEU A 106 21.42 -11.57 -14.36
C LEU A 106 20.21 -10.84 -13.78
N ALA A 107 19.65 -9.89 -14.53
CA ALA A 107 18.46 -9.15 -14.11
C ALA A 107 17.25 -10.09 -13.94
N ARG A 108 17.05 -11.06 -14.85
CA ARG A 108 16.03 -12.11 -14.70
C ARG A 108 16.28 -12.99 -13.49
N ALA A 109 17.52 -13.46 -13.31
CA ALA A 109 17.89 -14.30 -12.16
C ALA A 109 17.67 -13.57 -10.83
N PHE A 110 17.93 -12.26 -10.77
CA PHE A 110 17.60 -11.43 -9.61
C PHE A 110 16.09 -11.41 -9.35
N LEU A 111 15.26 -11.17 -10.37
CA LEU A 111 13.81 -11.14 -10.24
C LEU A 111 13.25 -12.53 -9.85
N ASP A 112 13.80 -13.59 -10.39
CA ASP A 112 13.41 -14.97 -10.04
C ASP A 112 13.79 -15.30 -8.60
N LEU A 113 15.00 -14.90 -8.16
CA LEU A 113 15.44 -15.03 -6.76
C LEU A 113 14.55 -14.25 -5.82
N TYR A 114 14.20 -13.01 -6.17
CA TYR A 114 13.31 -12.17 -5.36
C TYR A 114 11.91 -12.79 -5.26
N ARG A 115 11.35 -13.33 -6.37
CA ARG A 115 10.08 -14.06 -6.34
C ARG A 115 10.17 -15.30 -5.44
N ALA A 116 11.21 -16.10 -5.59
CA ALA A 116 11.41 -17.29 -4.76
C ALA A 116 11.57 -16.93 -3.26
N HIS A 117 12.26 -15.82 -2.97
CA HIS A 117 12.35 -15.29 -1.61
C HIS A 117 10.97 -14.91 -1.06
N ARG A 118 10.17 -14.16 -1.82
CA ARG A 118 8.80 -13.80 -1.46
C ARG A 118 7.92 -15.01 -1.21
N GLU A 119 7.94 -15.99 -2.13
CA GLU A 119 7.21 -17.25 -1.97
C GLU A 119 7.67 -18.05 -0.75
N GLY A 120 8.98 -18.06 -0.48
CA GLY A 120 9.55 -18.67 0.73
C GLY A 120 9.03 -18.02 2.01
N GLN A 121 8.96 -16.68 2.06
CA GLN A 121 8.40 -15.93 3.18
C GLN A 121 6.90 -16.23 3.37
N GLU A 122 6.15 -16.31 2.28
CA GLU A 122 4.72 -16.66 2.30
C GLU A 122 4.49 -18.09 2.81
N ARG A 123 5.33 -19.06 2.39
CA ARG A 123 5.26 -20.44 2.86
C ARG A 123 5.62 -20.56 4.35
N LEU A 124 6.67 -19.88 4.81
CA LEU A 124 7.04 -19.84 6.23
C LEU A 124 5.90 -19.26 7.07
N ALA A 125 5.29 -18.16 6.62
CA ALA A 125 4.16 -17.56 7.30
C ALA A 125 2.95 -18.50 7.35
N ALA A 126 2.66 -19.21 6.27
CA ALA A 126 1.58 -20.20 6.21
C ALA A 126 1.86 -21.42 7.11
N MET A 127 3.13 -21.87 7.19
CA MET A 127 3.52 -22.96 8.07
C MET A 127 3.44 -22.55 9.56
N ASP A 128 3.87 -21.33 9.92
CA ASP A 128 3.74 -20.79 11.27
C ASP A 128 2.26 -20.69 11.69
N GLU A 129 1.40 -20.33 10.76
CA GLU A 129 -0.05 -20.26 10.96
C GLU A 129 -0.64 -21.67 11.19
N ALA A 130 -0.23 -22.65 10.37
CA ALA A 130 -0.72 -24.03 10.47
C ALA A 130 -0.24 -24.75 11.73
N LEU A 131 0.93 -24.42 12.23
CA LEU A 131 1.52 -25.07 13.42
C LEU A 131 1.05 -24.45 14.75
N GLY A 132 0.31 -23.32 14.74
CA GLY A 132 -0.12 -22.62 15.96
C GLY A 132 1.05 -22.22 16.87
N ALA A 133 2.28 -22.35 16.39
CA ALA A 133 3.48 -22.07 17.12
C ALA A 133 3.80 -20.59 17.04
N GLY A 134 3.77 -19.92 18.18
CA GLY A 134 4.32 -18.59 18.30
C GLY A 134 5.76 -18.57 17.83
N ALA A 135 5.99 -18.09 16.62
CA ALA A 135 7.32 -17.93 16.05
C ALA A 135 8.13 -16.94 16.89
N GLN A 136 8.94 -17.47 17.82
CA GLN A 136 9.83 -16.65 18.64
C GLN A 136 11.14 -16.24 17.97
N ASN A 137 11.41 -16.66 16.72
CA ASN A 137 12.72 -16.47 16.07
C ASN A 137 12.71 -15.96 14.61
N ALA A 138 11.56 -15.63 14.02
CA ALA A 138 11.57 -14.83 12.81
C ALA A 138 11.61 -13.36 13.20
N THR A 139 12.57 -12.59 12.69
CA THR A 139 12.59 -11.13 12.84
C THR A 139 11.35 -10.58 12.14
N SER A 140 10.25 -10.43 12.88
CA SER A 140 9.02 -9.87 12.35
C SER A 140 9.29 -8.47 11.84
N SER A 141 8.79 -8.16 10.65
CA SER A 141 8.85 -6.80 10.09
C SER A 141 8.29 -5.81 11.13
N PRO A 142 8.86 -4.59 11.26
CA PRO A 142 8.32 -3.57 12.16
C PRO A 142 6.81 -3.33 11.98
N TRP A 143 6.31 -3.46 10.77
CA TRP A 143 4.89 -3.35 10.44
C TRP A 143 4.05 -4.52 10.98
N GLU A 144 4.63 -5.73 11.01
CA GLU A 144 3.95 -6.91 11.57
C GLU A 144 3.83 -6.78 13.09
N GLU A 145 4.89 -6.34 13.74
CA GLU A 145 4.90 -6.11 15.18
C GLU A 145 3.83 -5.10 15.60
N VAL A 146 3.69 -4.00 14.84
CA VAL A 146 2.64 -3.00 15.08
C VAL A 146 1.25 -3.56 14.83
N ARG A 147 1.08 -4.32 13.76
CA ARG A 147 -0.19 -4.97 13.45
C ARG A 147 -0.61 -5.93 14.55
N ASP A 148 0.32 -6.78 15.01
CA ASP A 148 0.06 -7.77 16.04
C ASP A 148 -0.33 -7.09 17.37
N PHE A 149 0.29 -5.95 17.70
CA PHE A 149 -0.13 -5.11 18.81
C PHE A 149 -1.59 -4.66 18.70
N PHE A 150 -1.98 -4.05 17.57
CA PHE A 150 -3.36 -3.61 17.38
C PHE A 150 -4.35 -4.79 17.39
N HIS A 151 -3.97 -5.92 16.79
CA HIS A 151 -4.80 -7.12 16.77
C HIS A 151 -4.96 -7.72 18.17
N TYR A 152 -3.89 -7.76 18.98
CA TYR A 152 -3.95 -8.22 20.37
C TYR A 152 -4.93 -7.40 21.22
N CYS A 153 -5.06 -6.12 20.93
CA CYS A 153 -5.99 -5.21 21.61
C CYS A 153 -7.40 -5.20 20.97
N ASP A 154 -7.76 -6.14 20.10
CA ASP A 154 -9.02 -6.12 19.32
C ASP A 154 -9.22 -4.78 18.60
N ASN A 155 -8.15 -4.12 18.17
CA ASN A 155 -8.12 -2.75 17.61
C ASN A 155 -8.73 -1.67 18.52
N TYR A 156 -8.94 -1.91 19.80
CA TYR A 156 -9.48 -0.96 20.75
C TYR A 156 -8.43 -0.57 21.79
N ILE A 157 -8.02 0.70 21.81
CA ILE A 157 -7.03 1.23 22.74
C ILE A 157 -7.74 2.16 23.74
N ASP A 158 -8.17 1.62 24.87
CA ASP A 158 -9.05 2.29 25.82
C ASP A 158 -8.57 3.68 26.24
N ALA A 159 -7.31 3.80 26.64
CA ALA A 159 -6.76 5.09 27.11
C ALA A 159 -6.79 6.17 26.04
N VAL A 160 -6.41 5.83 24.81
CA VAL A 160 -6.39 6.77 23.66
C VAL A 160 -7.83 7.10 23.23
N ASP A 161 -8.71 6.10 23.19
CA ASP A 161 -10.12 6.28 22.80
C ASP A 161 -10.85 7.22 23.79
N ARG A 162 -10.68 7.00 25.08
CA ARG A 162 -11.26 7.88 26.12
C ARG A 162 -10.70 9.30 26.08
N ALA A 163 -9.40 9.44 25.83
CA ALA A 163 -8.79 10.75 25.68
C ALA A 163 -9.38 11.51 24.48
N ALA A 164 -9.61 10.82 23.35
CA ALA A 164 -10.24 11.39 22.17
C ALA A 164 -11.72 11.72 22.42
N GLU A 165 -12.47 10.85 23.08
CA GLU A 165 -13.87 11.10 23.46
C GLU A 165 -13.98 12.30 24.42
N ASN A 166 -13.08 12.43 25.39
CA ASN A 166 -13.03 13.58 26.30
C ASN A 166 -12.67 14.89 25.57
N PHE A 167 -11.78 14.81 24.58
CA PHE A 167 -11.50 15.97 23.71
C PHE A 167 -12.76 16.44 22.97
N ALA A 168 -13.48 15.52 22.33
CA ALA A 168 -14.69 15.87 21.59
C ALA A 168 -15.83 16.42 22.48
N ARG A 169 -15.92 15.98 23.75
CA ARG A 169 -16.90 16.52 24.72
C ARG A 169 -16.68 17.98 25.10
N ARG A 170 -15.47 18.50 24.96
CA ARG A 170 -15.18 19.93 25.30
C ARG A 170 -15.77 20.93 24.31
N GLN A 171 -16.09 20.43 23.09
CA GLN A 171 -16.63 21.27 22.01
C GLN A 171 -17.88 20.60 21.41
N PRO A 172 -18.99 20.54 22.18
CA PRO A 172 -20.20 19.86 21.74
C PRO A 172 -20.80 20.58 20.52
N GLY A 173 -21.07 19.80 19.46
CA GLY A 173 -21.70 20.32 18.24
C GLY A 173 -20.76 20.98 17.23
N ALA A 174 -19.50 21.22 17.56
CA ALA A 174 -18.52 21.72 16.59
C ALA A 174 -18.14 20.66 15.55
N ALA A 175 -17.92 21.08 14.32
CA ALA A 175 -17.37 20.18 13.29
C ALA A 175 -15.94 19.75 13.65
N PRO A 176 -15.52 18.53 13.31
CA PRO A 176 -14.18 18.03 13.67
C PRO A 176 -13.04 18.94 13.20
N LEU A 177 -13.19 19.58 12.04
CA LEU A 177 -12.18 20.50 11.50
C LEU A 177 -12.05 21.74 12.39
N ASP A 178 -13.16 22.37 12.77
CA ASP A 178 -13.17 23.57 13.59
C ASP A 178 -12.63 23.29 14.99
N SER A 179 -13.00 22.13 15.56
CA SER A 179 -12.49 21.66 16.84
C SER A 179 -10.97 21.46 16.83
N ALA A 180 -10.43 20.92 15.73
CA ALA A 180 -8.99 20.73 15.57
C ALA A 180 -8.25 22.05 15.44
N ILE A 181 -8.78 22.99 14.66
CA ILE A 181 -8.21 24.35 14.48
C ILE A 181 -8.17 25.09 15.81
N ALA A 182 -9.30 25.11 16.54
CA ALA A 182 -9.39 25.78 17.85
C ALA A 182 -8.37 25.19 18.86
N ALA A 183 -8.27 23.86 18.94
CA ALA A 183 -7.35 23.21 19.85
C ALA A 183 -5.85 23.43 19.48
N LEU A 184 -5.53 23.50 18.20
CA LEU A 184 -4.17 23.85 17.76
C LEU A 184 -3.83 25.31 18.06
N ALA A 185 -4.81 26.22 17.93
CA ALA A 185 -4.63 27.61 18.31
C ALA A 185 -4.34 27.79 19.82
N GLU A 186 -4.99 26.99 20.71
CA GLU A 186 -4.68 26.93 22.14
C GLU A 186 -3.21 26.51 22.40
N CYS A 187 -2.61 25.71 21.48
CA CYS A 187 -1.20 25.33 21.53
C CYS A 187 -0.26 26.36 20.88
N GLY A 188 -0.79 27.52 20.44
CA GLY A 188 -0.04 28.55 19.75
C GLY A 188 0.35 28.17 18.32
N ILE A 189 -0.40 27.26 17.68
CA ILE A 189 -0.21 26.84 16.30
C ILE A 189 -1.28 27.50 15.43
N GLU A 190 -0.85 28.35 14.50
CA GLU A 190 -1.74 29.02 13.55
C GLU A 190 -2.10 28.08 12.40
N VAL A 191 -3.38 28.00 12.04
CA VAL A 191 -3.85 27.23 10.88
C VAL A 191 -4.42 28.20 9.84
N ALA A 192 -3.82 28.21 8.65
CA ALA A 192 -4.27 28.96 7.49
C ALA A 192 -4.69 27.99 6.37
N THR A 193 -5.43 28.48 5.38
CA THR A 193 -5.83 27.71 4.21
C THR A 193 -5.32 28.39 2.95
N ALA A 194 -4.74 27.61 2.01
CA ALA A 194 -4.28 28.07 0.72
C ALA A 194 -4.47 27.01 -0.35
N GLU A 195 -4.49 27.39 -1.61
CA GLU A 195 -4.50 26.44 -2.74
C GLU A 195 -3.09 25.91 -2.98
N LEU A 196 -2.86 24.65 -2.59
CA LEU A 196 -1.59 23.95 -2.83
C LEU A 196 -1.63 23.03 -4.07
N GLY A 197 -2.68 23.13 -4.89
CA GLY A 197 -2.89 22.30 -6.08
C GLY A 197 -2.86 20.79 -5.75
N SER A 198 -2.10 20.01 -6.52
CA SER A 198 -1.90 18.57 -6.28
C SER A 198 -0.90 18.27 -5.14
N GLY A 199 -0.53 19.27 -4.38
CA GLY A 199 0.41 19.16 -3.25
C GLY A 199 -0.13 18.36 -2.06
N PRO A 200 0.62 18.35 -0.94
CA PRO A 200 0.22 17.65 0.28
C PRO A 200 -1.05 18.25 0.87
N VAL A 201 -1.70 17.50 1.79
CA VAL A 201 -2.92 17.96 2.50
C VAL A 201 -2.63 19.20 3.34
N TYR A 202 -1.42 19.30 3.89
CA TYR A 202 -0.94 20.46 4.62
C TYR A 202 0.57 20.62 4.47
N LEU A 203 1.03 21.86 4.67
CA LEU A 203 2.43 22.21 4.89
C LEU A 203 2.60 22.75 6.30
N ARG A 204 3.71 22.40 6.95
CA ARG A 204 4.03 22.92 8.29
C ARG A 204 5.34 23.68 8.25
N ASP A 205 5.30 24.88 8.77
CA ASP A 205 6.49 25.71 8.99
C ASP A 205 6.47 26.23 10.45
N GLY A 206 7.26 25.59 11.28
CA GLY A 206 7.31 25.88 12.72
C GLY A 206 5.94 25.73 13.40
N LYS A 207 5.38 26.86 13.84
CA LYS A 207 4.04 26.97 14.48
C LYS A 207 2.94 27.37 13.50
N ARG A 208 3.18 27.35 12.21
CA ARG A 208 2.18 27.62 11.18
C ARG A 208 1.89 26.39 10.35
N ILE A 209 0.61 26.07 10.19
CA ILE A 209 0.12 25.01 9.32
C ILE A 209 -0.70 25.65 8.20
N THR A 210 -0.36 25.33 6.95
CA THR A 210 -1.14 25.74 5.78
C THR A 210 -1.87 24.53 5.22
N LEU A 211 -3.19 24.52 5.34
CA LEU A 211 -4.06 23.48 4.77
C LEU A 211 -4.25 23.68 3.28
N ASN A 212 -4.28 22.60 2.53
CA ASN A 212 -4.64 22.62 1.12
C ASN A 212 -6.16 22.75 0.98
N ALA A 213 -6.63 23.87 0.41
CA ALA A 213 -8.05 24.15 0.19
C ALA A 213 -8.74 23.09 -0.70
N THR A 214 -8.00 22.41 -1.58
CA THR A 214 -8.54 21.36 -2.46
C THR A 214 -8.69 20.00 -1.77
N ALA A 215 -8.12 19.81 -0.58
CA ALA A 215 -8.26 18.57 0.17
C ALA A 215 -9.65 18.46 0.82
N ALA A 216 -10.22 17.26 0.82
CA ALA A 216 -11.54 17.03 1.43
C ALA A 216 -11.54 17.41 2.93
N PRO A 217 -12.57 18.09 3.45
CA PRO A 217 -12.65 18.54 4.85
C PRO A 217 -12.43 17.42 5.87
N ALA A 218 -12.97 16.21 5.62
CA ALA A 218 -12.75 15.03 6.45
C ALA A 218 -11.27 14.61 6.52
N THR A 219 -10.51 14.84 5.45
CA THR A 219 -9.06 14.56 5.41
C THR A 219 -8.29 15.65 6.16
N GLN A 220 -8.66 16.91 5.97
CA GLN A 220 -8.06 18.05 6.70
C GLN A 220 -8.25 17.88 8.22
N ALA A 221 -9.49 17.62 8.66
CA ALA A 221 -9.81 17.38 10.07
C ALA A 221 -8.97 16.23 10.67
N PHE A 222 -8.91 15.10 9.96
CA PHE A 222 -8.13 13.95 10.41
C PHE A 222 -6.64 14.28 10.57
N GLN A 223 -6.05 14.98 9.61
CA GLN A 223 -4.64 15.36 9.66
C GLN A 223 -4.34 16.35 10.79
N LEU A 224 -5.20 17.34 11.02
CA LEU A 224 -5.03 18.27 12.13
C LEU A 224 -5.19 17.57 13.50
N LEU A 225 -6.15 16.67 13.65
CA LEU A 225 -6.33 15.89 14.88
C LEU A 225 -5.17 14.91 15.12
N HIS A 226 -4.59 14.34 14.06
CA HIS A 226 -3.37 13.56 14.15
C HIS A 226 -2.19 14.39 14.66
N LEU A 227 -1.98 15.57 14.09
CA LEU A 227 -0.95 16.50 14.57
C LEU A 227 -1.20 16.93 16.02
N LEU A 228 -2.44 17.29 16.36
CA LEU A 228 -2.81 17.63 17.73
C LEU A 228 -2.47 16.52 18.72
N ALA A 229 -2.72 15.26 18.35
CA ALA A 229 -2.36 14.11 19.19
C ALA A 229 -0.84 14.04 19.43
N LEU A 230 -0.03 14.21 18.39
CA LEU A 230 1.43 14.21 18.50
C LEU A 230 1.96 15.38 19.37
N GLU A 231 1.34 16.55 19.29
CA GLU A 231 1.73 17.75 20.04
C GLU A 231 1.28 17.71 21.51
N THR A 232 0.09 17.17 21.79
CA THR A 232 -0.55 17.37 23.11
C THR A 232 -0.75 16.08 23.90
N ARG A 233 -0.53 14.90 23.31
CA ARG A 233 -0.76 13.60 23.94
C ARG A 233 0.49 12.74 23.97
N GLY A 234 1.69 13.34 23.88
CA GLY A 234 2.96 12.65 23.87
C GLY A 234 3.07 11.62 25.02
N ASP A 235 2.82 12.05 26.26
CA ASP A 235 2.91 11.17 27.44
C ASP A 235 1.95 9.97 27.37
N LEU A 236 0.71 10.19 26.91
CA LEU A 236 -0.28 9.13 26.74
C LEU A 236 0.15 8.11 25.67
N LEU A 237 0.66 8.62 24.53
CA LEU A 237 1.15 7.77 23.44
C LEU A 237 2.35 6.95 23.91
N GLU A 238 3.32 7.58 24.57
CA GLU A 238 4.51 6.91 25.09
C GLU A 238 4.16 5.86 26.16
N ALA A 239 3.29 6.15 27.11
CA ALA A 239 2.82 5.18 28.10
C ALA A 239 2.15 3.96 27.45
N THR A 240 1.38 4.18 26.37
CA THR A 240 0.76 3.08 25.60
C THR A 240 1.82 2.23 24.88
N LEU A 241 2.84 2.87 24.30
CA LEU A 241 3.95 2.20 23.61
C LEU A 241 4.83 1.39 24.58
N GLU A 242 5.02 1.88 25.80
CA GLU A 242 5.76 1.14 26.83
C GLU A 242 5.07 -0.18 27.22
N LEU A 243 3.75 -0.16 27.33
CA LEU A 243 2.97 -1.37 27.60
C LEU A 243 3.07 -2.39 26.47
N ALA A 244 3.19 -1.94 25.23
CA ALA A 244 3.30 -2.79 24.04
C ALA A 244 4.65 -3.52 23.90
N ARG A 245 5.72 -3.01 24.54
CA ARG A 245 7.08 -3.58 24.54
C ARG A 245 7.62 -3.92 23.17
N PHE A 246 7.53 -2.96 22.22
CA PHE A 246 8.08 -3.13 20.88
C PHE A 246 9.58 -3.46 20.89
N ARG A 247 9.99 -4.40 20.04
CA ARG A 247 11.38 -4.88 19.95
C ARG A 247 12.28 -3.92 19.17
N SER A 248 11.72 -3.17 18.20
CA SER A 248 12.47 -2.25 17.35
C SER A 248 12.02 -0.79 17.52
N ALA A 249 12.97 0.15 17.42
CA ALA A 249 12.67 1.58 17.41
C ALA A 249 11.78 1.95 16.22
N SER A 250 11.95 1.27 15.09
CA SER A 250 11.11 1.48 13.89
C SER A 250 9.67 1.08 14.15
N ALA A 251 9.40 -0.09 14.77
CA ALA A 251 8.05 -0.49 15.15
C ALA A 251 7.43 0.49 16.15
N ARG A 252 8.20 0.95 17.15
CA ARG A 252 7.74 1.97 18.10
C ARG A 252 7.32 3.27 17.42
N ASN A 253 8.12 3.76 16.47
CA ASN A 253 7.80 4.99 15.71
C ASN A 253 6.54 4.81 14.85
N ILE A 254 6.41 3.69 14.14
CA ILE A 254 5.22 3.36 13.34
C ILE A 254 3.98 3.28 14.25
N ALA A 255 4.10 2.60 15.38
CA ALA A 255 3.01 2.47 16.34
C ALA A 255 2.59 3.82 16.93
N ARG A 256 3.54 4.72 17.22
CA ARG A 256 3.25 6.10 17.68
C ARG A 256 2.37 6.85 16.68
N LEU A 257 2.72 6.80 15.40
CA LEU A 257 1.91 7.39 14.33
C LEU A 257 0.54 6.68 14.21
N GLY A 258 0.52 5.35 14.38
CA GLY A 258 -0.72 4.57 14.43
C GLY A 258 -1.65 4.99 15.57
N LEU A 259 -1.13 5.20 16.78
CA LEU A 259 -1.90 5.68 17.92
C LEU A 259 -2.40 7.12 17.73
N ALA A 260 -1.61 8.00 17.10
CA ALA A 260 -2.06 9.35 16.75
C ALA A 260 -3.17 9.31 15.68
N ASN A 261 -3.08 8.42 14.69
CA ASN A 261 -4.17 8.16 13.74
C ASN A 261 -5.42 7.62 14.43
N TYR A 262 -5.24 6.72 15.41
CA TYR A 262 -6.34 6.19 16.22
C TYR A 262 -7.05 7.30 16.98
N PHE A 263 -6.29 8.19 17.67
CA PHE A 263 -6.83 9.35 18.35
C PHE A 263 -7.64 10.23 17.41
N ALA A 264 -7.10 10.55 16.24
CA ALA A 264 -7.78 11.38 15.24
C ALA A 264 -9.13 10.78 14.81
N GLY A 265 -9.17 9.50 14.47
CA GLY A 265 -10.42 8.80 14.13
C GLY A 265 -11.42 8.76 15.28
N ALA A 266 -10.95 8.53 16.50
CA ALA A 266 -11.78 8.49 17.70
C ALA A 266 -12.31 9.89 18.11
N ALA A 267 -11.55 10.95 17.88
CA ALA A 267 -11.98 12.32 18.13
C ALA A 267 -13.04 12.79 17.12
N MET A 268 -12.91 12.41 15.85
CA MET A 268 -13.93 12.67 14.84
C MET A 268 -15.23 11.88 15.12
N MET A 269 -15.12 10.67 15.63
CA MET A 269 -16.23 9.74 15.85
C MET A 269 -16.20 9.21 17.30
N PRO A 270 -16.58 10.05 18.30
CA PRO A 270 -16.50 9.70 19.72
C PRO A 270 -17.30 8.44 20.03
N TYR A 271 -16.74 7.55 20.86
CA TYR A 271 -17.19 6.17 21.03
C TYR A 271 -18.70 6.02 21.26
N ALA A 272 -19.24 6.59 22.35
CA ALA A 272 -20.63 6.40 22.70
C ALA A 272 -21.57 6.93 21.62
N ARG A 273 -21.36 8.19 21.19
CA ARG A 273 -22.16 8.83 20.15
C ARG A 273 -22.11 8.08 18.82
N PHE A 274 -20.93 7.59 18.45
CA PHE A 274 -20.76 6.84 17.18
C PHE A 274 -21.42 5.47 17.24
N LEU A 275 -21.28 4.74 18.35
CA LEU A 275 -21.90 3.42 18.52
C LEU A 275 -23.44 3.50 18.52
N ASP A 276 -23.99 4.50 19.22
CA ASP A 276 -25.45 4.73 19.25
C ASP A 276 -25.97 5.08 17.86
N ALA A 277 -25.30 5.96 17.13
CA ALA A 277 -25.63 6.28 15.75
C ALA A 277 -25.50 5.06 14.82
N ALA A 278 -24.43 4.28 14.97
CA ALA A 278 -24.22 3.07 14.16
C ALA A 278 -25.35 2.04 14.34
N ARG A 279 -25.83 1.88 15.58
CA ARG A 279 -27.00 1.03 15.88
C ARG A 279 -28.30 1.60 15.30
N ALA A 280 -28.54 2.89 15.49
CA ALA A 280 -29.75 3.57 15.00
C ALA A 280 -29.85 3.55 13.46
N GLU A 281 -28.73 3.78 12.77
CA GLU A 281 -28.65 3.76 11.31
C GLU A 281 -28.36 2.36 10.73
N ARG A 282 -28.40 1.30 11.56
CA ARG A 282 -28.14 -0.09 11.15
C ARG A 282 -26.83 -0.23 10.35
N HIS A 283 -25.79 0.45 10.81
CA HIS A 283 -24.45 0.47 10.20
C HIS A 283 -24.40 0.98 8.74
N ASP A 284 -25.35 1.86 8.35
CA ASP A 284 -25.29 2.54 7.06
C ASP A 284 -24.07 3.46 7.01
N LEU A 285 -23.08 3.07 6.20
CA LEU A 285 -21.79 3.80 6.13
C LEU A 285 -21.92 5.20 5.57
N GLU A 286 -22.85 5.44 4.62
CA GLU A 286 -23.06 6.76 4.02
C GLU A 286 -23.72 7.72 5.00
N ARG A 287 -24.74 7.24 5.71
CA ARG A 287 -25.41 8.01 6.76
C ARG A 287 -24.43 8.38 7.88
N LEU A 288 -23.64 7.41 8.35
CA LEU A 288 -22.62 7.66 9.36
C LEU A 288 -21.54 8.63 8.87
N ALA A 289 -21.09 8.52 7.63
CA ALA A 289 -20.12 9.44 7.04
C ALA A 289 -20.66 10.88 7.03
N HIS A 290 -21.94 11.05 6.69
CA HIS A 290 -22.60 12.35 6.72
C HIS A 290 -22.74 12.90 8.15
N LEU A 291 -23.23 12.09 9.11
CA LEU A 291 -23.46 12.50 10.50
C LEU A 291 -22.19 12.95 11.23
N PHE A 292 -21.06 12.34 10.88
CA PHE A 292 -19.77 12.59 11.56
C PHE A 292 -18.77 13.39 10.70
N HIS A 293 -19.19 13.92 9.56
CA HIS A 293 -18.32 14.65 8.62
C HIS A 293 -17.04 13.87 8.29
N ALA A 294 -17.16 12.56 8.15
CA ALA A 294 -16.07 11.61 7.92
C ALA A 294 -16.16 10.98 6.53
N SER A 295 -15.06 10.45 6.03
CA SER A 295 -15.08 9.65 4.80
C SER A 295 -15.57 8.22 5.07
N LEU A 296 -16.05 7.53 4.03
CA LEU A 296 -16.44 6.11 4.13
C LEU A 296 -15.32 5.23 4.66
N GLU A 297 -14.07 5.49 4.23
CA GLU A 297 -12.89 4.78 4.73
C GLU A 297 -12.72 5.00 6.24
N GLN A 298 -12.88 6.23 6.74
CA GLN A 298 -12.76 6.55 8.17
C GLN A 298 -13.87 5.89 8.99
N VAL A 299 -15.11 5.91 8.50
CA VAL A 299 -16.25 5.24 9.16
C VAL A 299 -16.03 3.72 9.23
N ALA A 300 -15.68 3.08 8.10
CA ALA A 300 -15.45 1.64 8.06
C ALA A 300 -14.28 1.23 8.99
N HIS A 301 -13.20 2.02 9.00
CA HIS A 301 -12.10 1.80 9.94
C HIS A 301 -12.55 1.99 11.40
N ARG A 302 -13.33 3.05 11.72
CA ARG A 302 -13.82 3.28 13.07
C ARG A 302 -14.70 2.14 13.57
N LEU A 303 -15.58 1.59 12.74
CA LEU A 303 -16.41 0.43 13.08
C LEU A 303 -15.58 -0.78 13.53
N SER A 304 -14.40 -1.00 12.92
CA SER A 304 -13.50 -2.09 13.31
C SER A 304 -12.82 -1.89 14.68
N THR A 305 -12.97 -0.70 15.30
CA THR A 305 -12.37 -0.38 16.61
C THR A 305 -13.38 -0.34 17.75
N MET A 306 -14.66 -0.67 17.51
CA MET A 306 -15.74 -0.51 18.50
C MET A 306 -15.82 -1.69 19.47
N GLN A 307 -14.73 -1.95 20.24
CA GLN A 307 -14.59 -3.13 21.11
C GLN A 307 -14.39 -2.79 22.59
N ARG A 308 -14.94 -1.65 23.08
CA ARG A 308 -14.89 -1.24 24.48
C ARG A 308 -15.57 -2.28 25.40
N GLY A 309 -14.87 -2.73 26.44
CA GLY A 309 -15.45 -3.62 27.43
C GLY A 309 -16.76 -3.08 28.03
N GLY A 310 -17.79 -3.92 28.10
CA GLY A 310 -19.12 -3.56 28.60
C GLY A 310 -20.03 -2.82 27.61
N ASN A 311 -19.51 -2.32 26.49
CA ASN A 311 -20.30 -1.67 25.46
C ASN A 311 -19.70 -1.92 24.06
N ARG A 312 -19.63 -3.19 23.66
CA ARG A 312 -19.07 -3.61 22.37
C ARG A 312 -20.04 -3.37 21.23
N GLY A 313 -19.50 -2.95 20.10
CA GLY A 313 -20.19 -2.98 18.80
C GLY A 313 -20.03 -4.33 18.12
N VAL A 314 -20.50 -4.42 16.88
CA VAL A 314 -20.26 -5.57 16.01
C VAL A 314 -18.76 -5.68 15.73
N PRO A 315 -18.14 -6.87 15.94
CA PRO A 315 -16.73 -7.05 15.59
C PRO A 315 -16.59 -7.09 14.07
N PHE A 316 -16.06 -6.00 13.51
CA PHE A 316 -15.78 -5.90 12.09
C PHE A 316 -14.29 -6.14 11.81
N PHE A 317 -14.00 -6.67 10.62
CA PHE A 317 -12.72 -6.48 9.98
C PHE A 317 -12.84 -5.43 8.87
N PHE A 318 -11.74 -4.74 8.63
CA PHE A 318 -11.61 -3.71 7.62
C PHE A 318 -10.37 -3.95 6.76
N VAL A 319 -10.51 -3.79 5.45
CA VAL A 319 -9.39 -3.81 4.50
C VAL A 319 -9.49 -2.64 3.53
N ARG A 320 -8.33 -2.19 3.05
CA ARG A 320 -8.25 -1.32 1.88
C ARG A 320 -7.27 -1.94 0.90
N VAL A 321 -7.72 -2.13 -0.34
CA VAL A 321 -6.90 -2.62 -1.43
C VAL A 321 -6.70 -1.55 -2.49
N ASP A 322 -5.57 -1.58 -3.17
CA ASP A 322 -5.33 -0.80 -4.37
C ASP A 322 -5.80 -1.55 -5.62
N GLN A 323 -5.64 -0.92 -6.78
CA GLN A 323 -6.06 -1.48 -8.06
C GLN A 323 -5.27 -2.73 -8.48
N ALA A 324 -4.05 -2.92 -7.94
CA ALA A 324 -3.23 -4.11 -8.16
C ALA A 324 -3.63 -5.28 -7.23
N GLY A 325 -4.61 -5.07 -6.34
CA GLY A 325 -5.05 -6.07 -5.36
C GLY A 325 -4.20 -6.10 -4.09
N THR A 326 -3.26 -5.16 -3.91
CA THR A 326 -2.42 -5.09 -2.73
C THR A 326 -3.22 -4.57 -1.53
N ILE A 327 -3.14 -5.27 -0.40
CA ILE A 327 -3.75 -4.81 0.84
C ILE A 327 -2.89 -3.69 1.42
N THR A 328 -3.39 -2.46 1.34
CA THR A 328 -2.69 -1.25 1.82
C THR A 328 -3.04 -0.88 3.26
N LYS A 329 -4.18 -1.35 3.77
CA LYS A 329 -4.58 -1.26 5.18
C LYS A 329 -5.41 -2.47 5.55
N ARG A 330 -5.22 -2.98 6.75
CA ARG A 330 -6.06 -4.03 7.32
C ARG A 330 -6.16 -3.88 8.84
N HIS A 331 -7.36 -4.09 9.36
CA HIS A 331 -7.66 -4.12 10.79
C HIS A 331 -8.71 -5.19 11.02
N SER A 332 -8.62 -5.95 12.10
CA SER A 332 -9.62 -6.97 12.40
C SER A 332 -9.91 -7.03 13.89
N ALA A 333 -11.17 -6.86 14.24
CA ALA A 333 -11.70 -7.22 15.56
C ALA A 333 -12.39 -8.60 15.54
N THR A 334 -12.29 -9.32 14.41
CA THR A 334 -12.80 -10.68 14.24
C THR A 334 -11.66 -11.69 14.32
N ARG A 335 -12.01 -12.98 14.40
CA ARG A 335 -11.03 -14.07 14.27
C ARG A 335 -10.60 -14.34 12.83
N MET A 336 -11.11 -13.58 11.86
CA MET A 336 -10.70 -13.71 10.47
C MET A 336 -9.23 -13.35 10.34
N GLN A 337 -8.45 -14.32 9.89
CA GLN A 337 -7.04 -14.12 9.59
C GLN A 337 -6.89 -13.77 8.12
N PHE A 338 -6.21 -12.66 7.86
CA PHE A 338 -5.81 -12.31 6.51
C PHE A 338 -4.45 -12.94 6.22
N ALA A 339 -4.22 -13.38 5.00
CA ALA A 339 -2.88 -13.78 4.58
C ALA A 339 -1.86 -12.72 4.99
N ARG A 340 -0.78 -13.14 5.64
CA ARG A 340 0.26 -12.22 6.15
C ARG A 340 0.94 -11.50 4.99
N PHE A 341 1.10 -12.19 3.87
CA PHE A 341 1.75 -11.72 2.66
C PHE A 341 0.89 -12.05 1.44
N GLY A 342 1.06 -11.28 0.37
CA GLY A 342 0.32 -11.48 -0.88
C GLY A 342 -0.88 -10.55 -1.05
N GLY A 343 -1.54 -10.67 -2.19
CA GLY A 343 -2.73 -9.93 -2.54
C GLY A 343 -3.98 -10.41 -1.80
N ALA A 344 -5.03 -9.62 -1.83
CA ALA A 344 -6.34 -10.05 -1.39
C ALA A 344 -6.81 -11.25 -2.22
N CYS A 345 -7.60 -12.15 -1.60
CA CYS A 345 -8.18 -13.29 -2.31
C CYS A 345 -8.83 -12.82 -3.62
N PRO A 346 -8.49 -13.41 -4.78
CA PRO A 346 -9.01 -12.96 -6.07
C PRO A 346 -10.55 -13.05 -6.18
N LEU A 347 -11.18 -13.86 -5.34
CA LEU A 347 -12.63 -14.00 -5.30
C LEU A 347 -13.33 -12.94 -4.43
N TRP A 348 -12.58 -12.05 -3.79
CA TRP A 348 -13.18 -11.00 -2.95
C TRP A 348 -13.88 -9.94 -3.80
N ASN A 349 -15.04 -9.51 -3.33
CA ASN A 349 -15.82 -8.44 -3.94
C ASN A 349 -15.12 -7.08 -3.94
N VAL A 350 -14.05 -6.89 -3.17
CA VAL A 350 -13.21 -5.67 -3.22
C VAL A 350 -12.59 -5.45 -4.60
N HIS A 351 -12.29 -6.52 -5.33
CA HIS A 351 -11.76 -6.41 -6.70
C HIS A 351 -12.85 -5.94 -7.68
N GLN A 352 -14.07 -6.45 -7.54
CA GLN A 352 -15.21 -6.05 -8.35
C GLN A 352 -15.67 -4.61 -8.06
N ALA A 353 -15.34 -4.06 -6.89
CA ALA A 353 -15.72 -2.70 -6.53
C ALA A 353 -15.09 -1.65 -7.48
N PHE A 354 -13.96 -1.95 -8.12
CA PHE A 354 -13.35 -1.08 -9.13
C PHE A 354 -14.13 -1.03 -10.45
N GLU A 355 -14.91 -2.06 -10.75
CA GLU A 355 -15.74 -2.16 -11.96
C GLU A 355 -17.08 -1.46 -11.79
N THR A 356 -17.52 -1.29 -10.55
CA THR A 356 -18.81 -0.68 -10.20
C THR A 356 -18.64 0.51 -9.24
N PRO A 357 -17.99 1.61 -9.64
CA PRO A 357 -17.72 2.74 -8.77
C PRO A 357 -18.97 3.30 -8.12
N GLY A 358 -18.86 3.68 -6.85
CA GLY A 358 -19.95 4.29 -6.09
C GLY A 358 -21.04 3.31 -5.60
N ARG A 359 -20.94 2.02 -5.87
CA ARG A 359 -21.92 1.01 -5.43
C ARG A 359 -21.34 0.14 -4.32
N PHE A 360 -22.18 -0.21 -3.33
CA PHE A 360 -21.84 -1.25 -2.36
C PHE A 360 -22.12 -2.62 -2.96
N LEU A 361 -21.10 -3.47 -2.93
CA LEU A 361 -21.19 -4.89 -3.29
C LEU A 361 -21.26 -5.72 -2.02
N ARG A 362 -22.14 -6.72 -2.00
CA ARG A 362 -22.29 -7.66 -0.88
C ARG A 362 -21.80 -9.04 -1.30
N GLN A 363 -21.12 -9.72 -0.40
CA GLN A 363 -20.66 -11.10 -0.61
C GLN A 363 -20.82 -11.89 0.68
N LEU A 364 -21.26 -13.14 0.57
CA LEU A 364 -21.14 -14.13 1.63
C LEU A 364 -19.91 -14.98 1.32
N ALA A 365 -19.07 -15.19 2.31
CA ALA A 365 -17.88 -16.03 2.21
C ALA A 365 -17.86 -17.03 3.36
N GLU A 366 -17.33 -18.21 3.09
CA GLU A 366 -17.05 -19.23 4.08
C GLU A 366 -15.54 -19.52 4.09
N THR A 367 -14.94 -19.51 5.26
CA THR A 367 -13.54 -19.85 5.47
C THR A 367 -13.38 -21.37 5.58
N PRO A 368 -12.17 -21.93 5.36
CA PRO A 368 -11.95 -23.39 5.44
C PRO A 368 -12.31 -24.02 6.78
N ASP A 369 -12.34 -23.25 7.87
CA ASP A 369 -12.79 -23.66 9.20
C ASP A 369 -14.32 -23.60 9.37
N GLY A 370 -15.08 -23.37 8.28
CA GLY A 370 -16.54 -23.38 8.25
C GLY A 370 -17.22 -22.12 8.79
N LYS A 371 -16.47 -21.07 9.10
CA LYS A 371 -17.03 -19.78 9.51
C LYS A 371 -17.53 -19.00 8.32
N ARG A 372 -18.68 -18.37 8.51
CA ARG A 372 -19.33 -17.55 7.48
C ARG A 372 -19.27 -16.07 7.82
N TYR A 373 -18.98 -15.29 6.80
CA TYR A 373 -18.83 -13.84 6.88
C TYR A 373 -19.70 -13.13 5.86
N LEU A 374 -20.30 -12.02 6.27
CA LEU A 374 -20.87 -11.03 5.36
C LEU A 374 -19.84 -9.95 5.09
N LEU A 375 -19.59 -9.67 3.81
CA LEU A 375 -18.64 -8.68 3.34
C LEU A 375 -19.37 -7.60 2.54
N LEU A 376 -19.00 -6.34 2.79
CA LEU A 376 -19.37 -5.19 2.00
C LEU A 376 -18.11 -4.62 1.36
N ALA A 377 -18.15 -4.30 0.08
CA ALA A 377 -17.06 -3.64 -0.61
C ALA A 377 -17.54 -2.43 -1.40
N ARG A 378 -16.70 -1.40 -1.47
CA ARG A 378 -16.96 -0.19 -2.25
C ARG A 378 -15.67 0.49 -2.70
N ASP A 379 -15.71 1.07 -3.91
CA ASP A 379 -14.67 1.98 -4.42
C ASP A 379 -14.66 3.29 -3.61
N VAL A 380 -13.45 3.73 -3.25
CA VAL A 380 -13.19 4.97 -2.51
C VAL A 380 -12.08 5.77 -3.21
N SER A 381 -12.17 5.88 -4.51
CA SER A 381 -11.17 6.60 -5.31
C SER A 381 -11.00 8.04 -4.87
N LYS A 382 -9.76 8.50 -4.89
CA LYS A 382 -9.39 9.87 -4.50
C LYS A 382 -8.94 10.63 -5.76
N PRO A 383 -9.61 11.75 -6.09
CA PRO A 383 -9.20 12.58 -7.22
C PRO A 383 -7.77 13.07 -7.04
N GLY A 384 -7.04 13.24 -8.13
CA GLY A 384 -5.65 13.67 -8.12
C GLY A 384 -5.41 15.15 -7.77
N GLY A 385 -6.48 15.92 -7.56
CA GLY A 385 -6.40 17.33 -7.14
C GLY A 385 -6.06 18.33 -8.26
N ALA A 386 -5.68 17.88 -9.45
CA ALA A 386 -5.42 18.74 -10.61
C ALA A 386 -5.85 18.05 -11.92
N PHE A 387 -6.11 18.85 -12.96
CA PHE A 387 -6.41 18.32 -14.29
C PHE A 387 -5.24 17.44 -14.79
N GLY A 388 -5.55 16.23 -15.24
CA GLY A 388 -4.53 15.27 -15.72
C GLY A 388 -3.74 14.55 -14.63
N ALA A 389 -3.95 14.85 -13.34
CA ALA A 389 -3.33 14.09 -12.26
C ALA A 389 -3.98 12.69 -12.14
N PRO A 390 -3.19 11.62 -11.91
CA PRO A 390 -3.74 10.27 -11.83
C PRO A 390 -4.68 10.14 -10.63
N VAL A 391 -5.86 9.58 -10.85
CA VAL A 391 -6.80 9.22 -9.79
C VAL A 391 -6.23 8.03 -9.02
N ARG A 392 -6.08 8.17 -7.71
CA ARG A 392 -5.69 7.04 -6.85
C ARG A 392 -6.94 6.23 -6.54
N ARG A 393 -6.99 5.03 -7.10
CA ARG A 393 -8.13 4.14 -6.93
C ARG A 393 -7.85 3.14 -5.81
N PHE A 394 -8.78 3.09 -4.85
CA PHE A 394 -8.79 2.12 -3.76
C PHE A 394 -10.20 1.54 -3.65
N ALA A 395 -10.28 0.33 -3.12
CA ALA A 395 -11.53 -0.23 -2.63
C ALA A 395 -11.40 -0.55 -1.15
N ILE A 396 -12.46 -0.31 -0.40
CA ILE A 396 -12.59 -0.75 1.00
C ILE A 396 -13.46 -1.98 1.07
N GLY A 397 -13.10 -2.88 1.98
CA GLY A 397 -13.91 -4.01 2.41
C GLY A 397 -14.17 -3.93 3.90
N LEU A 398 -15.41 -4.11 4.31
CA LEU A 398 -15.84 -4.24 5.70
C LEU A 398 -16.62 -5.53 5.84
N GLY A 399 -16.34 -6.33 6.88
CA GLY A 399 -17.06 -7.56 7.07
C GLY A 399 -17.16 -7.98 8.53
N CYS A 400 -18.14 -8.81 8.83
CA CYS A 400 -18.35 -9.43 10.15
C CYS A 400 -18.78 -10.89 9.99
N GLU A 401 -18.72 -11.66 11.08
CA GLU A 401 -19.34 -12.99 11.09
C GLU A 401 -20.85 -12.87 10.85
N ILE A 402 -21.43 -13.83 10.12
CA ILE A 402 -22.85 -13.82 9.76
C ILE A 402 -23.80 -13.78 10.97
N SER A 403 -23.34 -14.24 12.12
CA SER A 403 -24.07 -14.18 13.39
C SER A 403 -24.36 -12.76 13.87
N HIS A 404 -23.66 -11.76 13.30
CA HIS A 404 -23.81 -10.34 13.60
C HIS A 404 -24.45 -9.53 12.47
N ALA A 405 -24.86 -10.18 11.35
CA ALA A 405 -25.37 -9.53 10.15
C ALA A 405 -26.89 -9.32 10.18
#